data_51d238640df1d875eba4386f4b151283
#
_entry.id   51d238640df1d875eba4386f4b151283
#
_cell.length_a   1.000
_cell.length_b   1.000
_cell.length_c   1.000
_cell.angle_alpha   90.00
_cell.angle_beta   90.00
_cell.angle_gamma   90.00
#
_symmetry.space_group_name_H-M   'P 1'
#
loop_
_entity.id
_entity.type
_entity.pdbx_description
1 polymer ?
#
loop_
_entity_poly.entity_id
_entity_poly.type
_entity_poly.pdbx_seq_one_letter_code
_entity_poly.pdbx_strand_id
1 'polypeptide(L)'
;MNRLINLKLSVMMFLEFFIWGCWFVTMGTFLSQAFSSSGTEIGLAYETQSWGAIIAPFIIGLIADRYFDAEKILAIIHIVGGGLLFMCSIAVGFESFFPYILIYMILYMPTLALVNSISFRQMSDPSKEFPKIRVWGTIGWVVAGLVISYGVGWEASQTLEYTFYLAAIVSVILGIFSFSLPKTPPKGKNSSSPSLKEILGLDALKLLNDSKYLIFFISSILISIPLSFYYADANLFLNELGMANAAGVMTLGQISEALFILLLPVFLKKYGIKTTLAVGMFAWALRYVLFAFGDTGSNIWMLIFGIILHGVCYDFFFVSGQIYTDFKAGEKYKSAAQGLITLAVYGIGMLIGFRLAGRVTDIYAIEGGHNWSEIWTIPAIFAFVVFILFIIIYKNEKIEI
;
A
#
# COMPACT_ATOMS: atom_id res chain seq x y z
N MET A 1 -18.98 -13.48 16.91
CA MET A 1 -19.63 -12.45 16.04
C MET A 1 -20.86 -13.00 15.33
N ASN A 2 -21.94 -12.20 15.19
CA ASN A 2 -23.17 -12.61 14.44
C ASN A 2 -22.83 -12.76 12.93
N ARG A 3 -23.44 -13.78 12.27
CA ARG A 3 -23.22 -14.08 10.84
C ARG A 3 -23.47 -12.87 9.93
N LEU A 4 -24.51 -12.09 10.21
CA LEU A 4 -24.86 -10.89 9.44
C LEU A 4 -23.81 -9.78 9.60
N ILE A 5 -23.30 -9.59 10.81
CA ILE A 5 -22.22 -8.60 11.06
C ILE A 5 -20.94 -9.03 10.34
N ASN A 6 -20.59 -10.33 10.42
CA ASN A 6 -19.43 -10.86 9.70
C ASN A 6 -19.53 -10.57 8.19
N LEU A 7 -20.68 -10.86 7.58
CA LEU A 7 -20.92 -10.60 6.16
C LEU A 7 -20.76 -9.10 5.83
N LYS A 8 -21.36 -8.21 6.63
CA LYS A 8 -21.26 -6.75 6.41
C LYS A 8 -19.83 -6.24 6.47
N LEU A 9 -19.05 -6.72 7.46
CA LEU A 9 -17.63 -6.33 7.59
C LEU A 9 -16.77 -6.91 6.45
N SER A 10 -17.06 -8.13 6.00
CA SER A 10 -16.38 -8.74 4.86
C SER A 10 -16.65 -7.98 3.57
N VAL A 11 -17.90 -7.58 3.32
CA VAL A 11 -18.27 -6.76 2.15
C VAL A 11 -17.62 -5.38 2.24
N MET A 12 -17.61 -4.74 3.40
CA MET A 12 -16.92 -3.46 3.62
C MET A 12 -15.43 -3.59 3.25
N MET A 13 -14.72 -4.59 3.77
CA MET A 13 -13.31 -4.82 3.47
C MET A 13 -13.06 -5.10 2.00
N PHE A 14 -13.93 -5.91 1.38
CA PHE A 14 -13.83 -6.21 -0.05
C PHE A 14 -13.95 -4.93 -0.89
N LEU A 15 -15.00 -4.13 -0.67
CA LEU A 15 -15.26 -2.92 -1.43
C LEU A 15 -14.17 -1.87 -1.21
N GLU A 16 -13.69 -1.70 0.03
CA GLU A 16 -12.61 -0.77 0.38
C GLU A 16 -11.36 -1.01 -0.49
N PHE A 17 -10.87 -2.24 -0.51
CA PHE A 17 -9.66 -2.56 -1.26
C PHE A 17 -9.91 -2.79 -2.76
N PHE A 18 -11.12 -3.15 -3.16
CA PHE A 18 -11.51 -3.18 -4.57
C PHE A 18 -11.44 -1.77 -5.18
N ILE A 19 -11.97 -0.75 -4.49
CA ILE A 19 -11.88 0.65 -4.94
C ILE A 19 -10.43 1.05 -5.19
N TRP A 20 -9.53 0.76 -4.27
CA TRP A 20 -8.12 1.11 -4.39
C TRP A 20 -7.43 0.31 -5.51
N GLY A 21 -7.69 -1.00 -5.57
CA GLY A 21 -7.14 -1.90 -6.60
C GLY A 21 -7.60 -1.56 -8.01
N CYS A 22 -8.77 -0.92 -8.19
CA CYS A 22 -9.29 -0.56 -9.50
C CYS A 22 -8.37 0.39 -10.28
N TRP A 23 -7.77 1.36 -9.65
CA TRP A 23 -7.06 2.44 -10.35
C TRP A 23 -5.58 2.55 -9.97
N PHE A 24 -5.22 2.18 -8.75
CA PHE A 24 -3.89 2.46 -8.21
C PHE A 24 -2.76 1.80 -9.01
N VAL A 25 -2.94 0.54 -9.40
CA VAL A 25 -1.93 -0.22 -10.14
C VAL A 25 -1.75 0.35 -11.56
N THR A 26 -2.83 0.78 -12.20
CA THR A 26 -2.85 1.24 -13.60
C THR A 26 -2.72 2.75 -13.76
N MET A 27 -2.67 3.51 -12.67
CA MET A 27 -2.64 4.98 -12.72
C MET A 27 -1.45 5.52 -13.51
N GLY A 28 -0.24 4.94 -13.35
CA GLY A 28 0.95 5.37 -14.09
C GLY A 28 0.76 5.18 -15.61
N THR A 29 0.25 4.02 -16.01
CA THR A 29 -0.07 3.73 -17.41
C THR A 29 -1.16 4.66 -17.96
N PHE A 30 -2.21 4.92 -17.17
CA PHE A 30 -3.26 5.89 -17.53
C PHE A 30 -2.69 7.28 -17.78
N LEU A 31 -1.90 7.81 -16.86
CA LEU A 31 -1.32 9.16 -16.94
C LEU A 31 -0.39 9.27 -18.16
N SER A 32 0.43 8.25 -18.41
CA SER A 32 1.31 8.20 -19.56
C SER A 32 0.53 8.16 -20.90
N GLN A 33 -0.47 7.28 -20.99
CA GLN A 33 -1.23 7.08 -22.25
C GLN A 33 -2.22 8.21 -22.52
N ALA A 34 -2.98 8.66 -21.51
CA ALA A 34 -4.04 9.64 -21.71
C ALA A 34 -3.54 11.09 -21.73
N PHE A 35 -2.50 11.39 -20.95
CA PHE A 35 -2.03 12.78 -20.77
C PHE A 35 -0.59 12.99 -21.26
N SER A 36 0.08 11.94 -21.70
CA SER A 36 1.54 11.98 -22.01
C SER A 36 2.35 12.54 -20.84
N SER A 37 1.93 12.19 -19.61
CA SER A 37 2.55 12.67 -18.39
C SER A 37 3.99 12.21 -18.26
N SER A 38 4.85 13.11 -17.81
CA SER A 38 6.24 12.80 -17.49
C SER A 38 6.34 11.83 -16.31
N GLY A 39 7.47 11.13 -16.16
CA GLY A 39 7.75 10.30 -15.00
C GLY A 39 7.62 11.10 -13.69
N THR A 40 8.06 12.37 -13.68
CA THR A 40 7.91 13.27 -12.52
C THR A 40 6.44 13.50 -12.18
N GLU A 41 5.56 13.74 -13.15
CA GLU A 41 4.12 13.89 -12.91
C GLU A 41 3.48 12.59 -12.39
N ILE A 42 3.86 11.43 -12.95
CA ILE A 42 3.43 10.12 -12.45
C ILE A 42 3.87 9.94 -11.00
N GLY A 43 5.14 10.22 -10.69
CA GLY A 43 5.66 10.16 -9.33
C GLY A 43 4.91 11.07 -8.35
N LEU A 44 4.57 12.31 -8.76
CA LEU A 44 3.76 13.24 -7.96
C LEU A 44 2.33 12.70 -7.71
N ALA A 45 1.71 12.06 -8.70
CA ALA A 45 0.39 11.46 -8.52
C ALA A 45 0.43 10.34 -7.48
N TYR A 46 1.43 9.45 -7.50
CA TYR A 46 1.60 8.42 -6.48
C TYR A 46 2.01 8.98 -5.10
N GLU A 47 2.78 10.05 -5.07
CA GLU A 47 3.18 10.76 -3.83
C GLU A 47 1.96 11.21 -3.00
N THR A 48 0.80 11.43 -3.61
CA THR A 48 -0.44 11.79 -2.92
C THR A 48 -0.85 10.78 -1.86
N GLN A 49 -0.51 9.48 -2.03
CA GLN A 49 -0.67 8.46 -1.01
C GLN A 49 0.15 8.78 0.26
N SER A 50 1.37 9.25 0.09
CA SER A 50 2.23 9.59 1.23
C SER A 50 1.69 10.79 2.00
N TRP A 51 1.20 11.80 1.30
CA TRP A 51 0.51 12.94 1.93
C TRP A 51 -0.73 12.49 2.70
N GLY A 52 -1.54 11.63 2.10
CA GLY A 52 -2.68 11.03 2.77
C GLY A 52 -2.28 10.27 4.03
N ALA A 53 -1.23 9.45 3.98
CA ALA A 53 -0.74 8.68 5.13
C ALA A 53 -0.19 9.56 6.26
N ILE A 54 0.47 10.68 5.93
CA ILE A 54 0.96 11.66 6.92
C ILE A 54 -0.20 12.38 7.61
N ILE A 55 -1.25 12.72 6.86
CA ILE A 55 -2.39 13.51 7.36
C ILE A 55 -3.44 12.62 8.07
N ALA A 56 -3.54 11.34 7.69
CA ALA A 56 -4.55 10.42 8.18
C ALA A 56 -4.70 10.37 9.72
N PRO A 57 -3.62 10.29 10.54
CA PRO A 57 -3.75 10.26 11.99
C PRO A 57 -4.45 11.48 12.57
N PHE A 58 -4.26 12.66 11.97
CA PHE A 58 -4.91 13.90 12.41
C PHE A 58 -6.42 13.85 12.15
N ILE A 59 -6.84 13.35 10.97
CA ILE A 59 -8.26 13.23 10.64
C ILE A 59 -8.94 12.24 11.58
N ILE A 60 -8.33 11.07 11.81
CA ILE A 60 -8.87 10.05 12.69
C ILE A 60 -8.92 10.54 14.13
N GLY A 61 -7.80 11.02 14.68
CA GLY A 61 -7.70 11.40 16.09
C GLY A 61 -8.53 12.63 16.47
N LEU A 62 -8.66 13.61 15.56
CA LEU A 62 -9.37 14.85 15.82
C LEU A 62 -10.87 14.78 15.49
N ILE A 63 -11.26 14.00 14.48
CA ILE A 63 -12.63 13.99 13.98
C ILE A 63 -13.37 12.71 14.35
N ALA A 64 -12.84 11.55 13.93
CA ALA A 64 -13.55 10.29 14.06
C ALA A 64 -13.69 9.82 15.50
N ASP A 65 -12.62 9.94 16.30
CA ASP A 65 -12.64 9.46 17.67
C ASP A 65 -13.45 10.35 18.64
N ARG A 66 -13.87 11.54 18.22
CA ARG A 66 -14.49 12.54 19.11
C ARG A 66 -15.93 12.91 18.80
N TYR A 67 -16.26 13.07 17.55
CA TYR A 67 -17.50 13.79 17.19
C TYR A 67 -18.52 12.94 16.45
N PHE A 68 -18.09 11.93 15.70
CA PHE A 68 -18.97 11.21 14.79
C PHE A 68 -18.79 9.70 14.90
N ASP A 69 -19.86 8.98 14.60
CA ASP A 69 -19.81 7.53 14.46
C ASP A 69 -18.91 7.15 13.27
N ALA A 70 -18.01 6.19 13.46
CA ALA A 70 -16.99 5.86 12.46
C ALA A 70 -17.58 5.41 11.11
N GLU A 71 -18.70 4.66 11.13
CA GLU A 71 -19.41 4.23 9.93
C GLU A 71 -20.04 5.40 9.16
N LYS A 72 -20.42 6.48 9.83
CA LYS A 72 -20.96 7.68 9.16
C LYS A 72 -19.88 8.50 8.50
N ILE A 73 -18.70 8.60 9.15
CA ILE A 73 -17.53 9.25 8.53
C ILE A 73 -17.09 8.47 7.31
N LEU A 74 -17.00 7.14 7.42
CA LEU A 74 -16.69 6.27 6.30
C LEU A 74 -17.66 6.49 5.14
N ALA A 75 -18.97 6.56 5.43
CA ALA A 75 -20.00 6.84 4.44
C ALA A 75 -19.77 8.15 3.69
N ILE A 76 -19.58 9.25 4.43
CA ILE A 76 -19.39 10.58 3.86
C ILE A 76 -18.11 10.63 3.01
N ILE A 77 -17.01 10.11 3.54
CA ILE A 77 -15.71 10.11 2.83
C ILE A 77 -15.83 9.36 1.51
N HIS A 78 -16.48 8.20 1.49
CA HIS A 78 -16.63 7.41 0.25
C HIS A 78 -17.59 8.05 -0.75
N ILE A 79 -18.65 8.73 -0.31
CA ILE A 79 -19.54 9.47 -1.22
C ILE A 79 -18.77 10.64 -1.85
N VAL A 80 -18.09 11.45 -1.04
CA VAL A 80 -17.27 12.57 -1.53
C VAL A 80 -16.11 12.05 -2.39
N GLY A 81 -15.43 11.01 -1.92
CA GLY A 81 -14.34 10.34 -2.65
C GLY A 81 -14.78 9.80 -4.00
N GLY A 82 -16.00 9.24 -4.09
CA GLY A 82 -16.60 8.82 -5.37
C GLY A 82 -16.75 9.99 -6.35
N GLY A 83 -17.19 11.17 -5.88
CA GLY A 83 -17.23 12.39 -6.69
C GLY A 83 -15.83 12.81 -7.18
N LEU A 84 -14.82 12.75 -6.32
CA LEU A 84 -13.44 13.08 -6.70
C LEU A 84 -12.85 12.08 -7.72
N LEU A 85 -13.09 10.78 -7.55
CA LEU A 85 -12.69 9.77 -8.52
C LEU A 85 -13.39 9.93 -9.87
N PHE A 86 -14.67 10.32 -9.85
CA PHE A 86 -15.38 10.67 -11.08
C PHE A 86 -14.72 11.87 -11.77
N MET A 87 -14.33 12.92 -11.03
CA MET A 87 -13.58 14.05 -11.61
C MET A 87 -12.21 13.63 -12.16
N CYS A 88 -11.53 12.64 -11.53
CA CYS A 88 -10.31 12.04 -12.08
C CYS A 88 -10.58 11.35 -13.44
N SER A 89 -11.72 10.64 -13.59
CA SER A 89 -12.05 9.91 -14.81
C SER A 89 -12.34 10.79 -16.02
N ILE A 90 -12.77 12.02 -15.80
CA ILE A 90 -13.09 13.00 -16.87
C ILE A 90 -12.05 14.11 -17.02
N ALA A 91 -10.93 14.02 -16.28
CA ALA A 91 -9.85 14.99 -16.39
C ALA A 91 -9.23 14.95 -17.82
N VAL A 92 -8.85 16.13 -18.30
CA VAL A 92 -8.30 16.29 -19.68
C VAL A 92 -6.77 16.49 -19.70
N GLY A 93 -6.11 16.41 -18.55
CA GLY A 93 -4.67 16.58 -18.39
C GLY A 93 -4.24 16.49 -16.93
N PHE A 94 -2.94 16.38 -16.70
CA PHE A 94 -2.37 16.21 -15.36
C PHE A 94 -2.77 17.33 -14.39
N GLU A 95 -2.72 18.59 -14.83
CA GLU A 95 -3.07 19.75 -14.00
C GLU A 95 -4.51 19.71 -13.47
N SER A 96 -5.44 19.17 -14.25
CA SER A 96 -6.82 18.99 -13.83
C SER A 96 -7.03 17.72 -13.00
N PHE A 97 -6.25 16.68 -13.22
CA PHE A 97 -6.30 15.40 -12.50
C PHE A 97 -5.71 15.51 -11.08
N PHE A 98 -4.54 16.14 -10.96
CA PHE A 98 -3.73 16.11 -9.73
C PHE A 98 -4.46 16.65 -8.48
N PRO A 99 -5.18 17.77 -8.51
CA PRO A 99 -5.90 18.24 -7.32
C PRO A 99 -6.95 17.24 -6.82
N TYR A 100 -7.65 16.58 -7.73
CA TYR A 100 -8.69 15.62 -7.35
C TYR A 100 -8.10 14.36 -6.71
N ILE A 101 -7.03 13.79 -7.28
CA ILE A 101 -6.39 12.61 -6.71
C ILE A 101 -5.70 12.94 -5.38
N LEU A 102 -5.13 14.13 -5.21
CA LEU A 102 -4.54 14.57 -3.95
C LEU A 102 -5.60 14.65 -2.84
N ILE A 103 -6.70 15.35 -3.09
CA ILE A 103 -7.77 15.47 -2.10
C ILE A 103 -8.39 14.10 -1.82
N TYR A 104 -8.59 13.29 -2.85
CA TYR A 104 -9.07 11.93 -2.71
C TYR A 104 -8.17 11.10 -1.78
N MET A 105 -6.86 11.10 -1.98
CA MET A 105 -5.93 10.31 -1.16
C MET A 105 -5.84 10.81 0.29
N ILE A 106 -5.94 12.12 0.52
CA ILE A 106 -6.04 12.70 1.87
C ILE A 106 -7.30 12.18 2.59
N LEU A 107 -8.40 12.02 1.89
CA LEU A 107 -9.64 11.49 2.44
C LEU A 107 -9.62 9.96 2.55
N TYR A 108 -9.06 9.26 1.57
CA TYR A 108 -9.07 7.81 1.50
C TYR A 108 -8.15 7.14 2.52
N MET A 109 -6.92 7.63 2.71
CA MET A 109 -5.96 6.98 3.63
C MET A 109 -6.47 6.81 5.07
N PRO A 110 -7.21 7.78 5.66
CA PRO A 110 -7.88 7.57 6.95
C PRO A 110 -8.91 6.43 6.95
N THR A 111 -9.55 6.10 5.83
CA THR A 111 -10.60 5.07 5.80
C THR A 111 -10.04 3.69 6.10
N LEU A 112 -8.77 3.42 5.77
CA LEU A 112 -8.09 2.17 6.12
C LEU A 112 -8.05 1.91 7.64
N ALA A 113 -7.87 2.97 8.43
CA ALA A 113 -7.95 2.86 9.88
C ALA A 113 -9.40 2.76 10.39
N LEU A 114 -10.35 3.46 9.73
CA LEU A 114 -11.78 3.40 10.07
C LEU A 114 -12.35 2.00 9.88
N VAL A 115 -12.12 1.34 8.74
CA VAL A 115 -12.63 -0.01 8.49
C VAL A 115 -12.05 -1.03 9.48
N ASN A 116 -10.79 -0.87 9.88
CA ASN A 116 -10.20 -1.69 10.93
C ASN A 116 -10.86 -1.42 12.28
N SER A 117 -11.05 -0.16 12.67
CA SER A 117 -11.69 0.24 13.93
C SER A 117 -13.13 -0.24 14.02
N ILE A 118 -13.93 -0.08 12.95
CA ILE A 118 -15.29 -0.60 12.86
C ILE A 118 -15.29 -2.12 13.07
N SER A 119 -14.35 -2.83 12.42
CA SER A 119 -14.24 -4.28 12.52
C SER A 119 -13.89 -4.73 13.94
N PHE A 120 -12.86 -4.16 14.55
CA PHE A 120 -12.38 -4.54 15.89
C PHE A 120 -13.45 -4.35 16.97
N ARG A 121 -14.29 -3.33 16.84
CA ARG A 121 -15.36 -3.07 17.83
C ARG A 121 -16.47 -4.10 17.82
N GLN A 122 -16.60 -4.90 16.78
CA GLN A 122 -17.62 -5.94 16.64
C GLN A 122 -17.08 -7.33 17.02
N MET A 123 -15.78 -7.45 17.33
CA MET A 123 -15.12 -8.72 17.61
C MET A 123 -14.94 -8.95 19.10
N SER A 124 -15.18 -10.17 19.54
CA SER A 124 -14.87 -10.64 20.90
C SER A 124 -13.43 -11.14 21.01
N ASP A 125 -12.88 -11.71 19.93
CA ASP A 125 -11.48 -12.16 19.81
C ASP A 125 -10.90 -11.68 18.49
N PRO A 126 -10.35 -10.42 18.46
CA PRO A 126 -9.79 -9.85 17.23
C PRO A 126 -8.68 -10.71 16.62
N SER A 127 -7.88 -11.41 17.42
CA SER A 127 -6.77 -12.23 16.94
C SER A 127 -7.24 -13.40 16.04
N LYS A 128 -8.42 -13.94 16.30
CA LYS A 128 -9.02 -15.06 15.53
C LYS A 128 -10.01 -14.60 14.48
N GLU A 129 -10.71 -13.50 14.73
CA GLU A 129 -11.83 -13.06 13.90
C GLU A 129 -11.39 -12.08 12.81
N PHE A 130 -10.46 -11.15 13.11
CA PHE A 130 -10.03 -10.13 12.17
C PHE A 130 -9.36 -10.68 10.89
N PRO A 131 -8.49 -11.70 10.93
CA PRO A 131 -7.90 -12.24 9.70
C PRO A 131 -8.96 -12.74 8.70
N LYS A 132 -10.08 -13.29 9.19
CA LYS A 132 -11.19 -13.78 8.35
C LYS A 132 -11.95 -12.66 7.64
N ILE A 133 -11.92 -11.45 8.19
CA ILE A 133 -12.50 -10.25 7.59
C ILE A 133 -11.45 -9.59 6.66
N ARG A 134 -10.21 -9.47 7.14
CA ARG A 134 -9.14 -8.75 6.41
C ARG A 134 -8.79 -9.40 5.07
N VAL A 135 -8.87 -10.73 4.96
CA VAL A 135 -8.61 -11.46 3.70
C VAL A 135 -9.51 -11.00 2.56
N TRP A 136 -10.74 -10.53 2.84
CA TRP A 136 -11.65 -10.01 1.82
C TRP A 136 -11.11 -8.73 1.17
N GLY A 137 -10.27 -7.98 1.87
CA GLY A 137 -9.55 -6.85 1.27
C GLY A 137 -8.58 -7.31 0.17
N THR A 138 -7.76 -8.31 0.44
CA THR A 138 -6.85 -8.87 -0.58
C THR A 138 -7.64 -9.45 -1.76
N ILE A 139 -8.73 -10.15 -1.49
CA ILE A 139 -9.63 -10.67 -2.55
C ILE A 139 -10.19 -9.50 -3.37
N GLY A 140 -10.64 -8.42 -2.73
CA GLY A 140 -11.15 -7.23 -3.43
C GLY A 140 -10.13 -6.62 -4.38
N TRP A 141 -8.90 -6.46 -3.93
CA TRP A 141 -7.79 -5.96 -4.76
C TRP A 141 -7.51 -6.87 -5.97
N VAL A 142 -7.39 -8.18 -5.73
CA VAL A 142 -7.15 -9.16 -6.80
C VAL A 142 -8.29 -9.16 -7.81
N VAL A 143 -9.55 -9.17 -7.34
CA VAL A 143 -10.72 -9.14 -8.21
C VAL A 143 -10.76 -7.86 -9.06
N ALA A 144 -10.38 -6.71 -8.50
CA ALA A 144 -10.28 -5.46 -9.25
C ALA A 144 -9.30 -5.59 -10.44
N GLY A 145 -8.08 -6.09 -10.21
CA GLY A 145 -7.10 -6.30 -11.28
C GLY A 145 -7.57 -7.29 -12.35
N LEU A 146 -8.21 -8.40 -11.92
CA LEU A 146 -8.76 -9.39 -12.87
C LEU A 146 -9.92 -8.82 -13.69
N VAL A 147 -10.80 -8.02 -13.08
CA VAL A 147 -11.91 -7.36 -13.81
C VAL A 147 -11.36 -6.41 -14.86
N ILE A 148 -10.39 -5.54 -14.52
CA ILE A 148 -9.83 -4.56 -15.43
C ILE A 148 -9.15 -5.24 -16.63
N SER A 149 -8.37 -6.28 -16.40
CA SER A 149 -7.60 -6.94 -17.44
C SER A 149 -8.42 -7.94 -18.26
N TYR A 150 -9.06 -8.91 -17.59
CA TYR A 150 -9.73 -10.02 -18.27
C TYR A 150 -11.24 -9.83 -18.38
N GLY A 151 -11.87 -9.09 -17.46
CA GLY A 151 -13.31 -8.90 -17.46
C GLY A 151 -13.77 -7.90 -18.52
N VAL A 152 -13.16 -6.71 -18.52
CA VAL A 152 -13.54 -5.58 -19.41
C VAL A 152 -12.46 -5.18 -20.41
N GLY A 153 -11.20 -5.59 -20.19
CA GLY A 153 -10.10 -5.39 -21.15
C GLY A 153 -9.70 -3.91 -21.34
N TRP A 154 -9.82 -3.07 -20.31
CA TRP A 154 -9.52 -1.63 -20.42
C TRP A 154 -8.03 -1.33 -20.65
N GLU A 155 -7.11 -2.19 -20.21
CA GLU A 155 -5.70 -2.06 -20.55
C GLU A 155 -5.47 -2.25 -22.05
N ALA A 156 -6.04 -3.31 -22.63
CA ALA A 156 -5.89 -3.63 -24.05
C ALA A 156 -6.56 -2.59 -24.96
N SER A 157 -7.67 -1.99 -24.53
CA SER A 157 -8.38 -0.95 -25.26
C SER A 157 -7.85 0.46 -25.00
N GLN A 158 -6.86 0.62 -24.11
CA GLN A 158 -6.32 1.93 -23.69
C GLN A 158 -7.40 2.91 -23.17
N THR A 159 -8.37 2.39 -22.42
CA THR A 159 -9.49 3.14 -21.83
C THR A 159 -9.44 3.10 -20.32
N LEU A 160 -8.25 3.34 -19.77
CA LEU A 160 -7.99 3.22 -18.32
C LEU A 160 -8.68 4.31 -17.47
N GLU A 161 -9.22 5.37 -18.07
CA GLU A 161 -10.10 6.33 -17.37
C GLU A 161 -11.32 5.65 -16.74
N TYR A 162 -11.80 4.56 -17.33
CA TYR A 162 -12.91 3.77 -16.77
C TYR A 162 -12.57 3.05 -15.46
N THR A 163 -11.29 2.88 -15.13
CA THR A 163 -10.87 2.35 -13.82
C THR A 163 -11.26 3.31 -12.70
N PHE A 164 -11.07 4.62 -12.90
CA PHE A 164 -11.50 5.67 -11.98
C PHE A 164 -13.03 5.78 -11.94
N TYR A 165 -13.69 5.65 -13.09
CA TYR A 165 -15.15 5.65 -13.15
C TYR A 165 -15.77 4.49 -12.37
N LEU A 166 -15.25 3.26 -12.54
CA LEU A 166 -15.69 2.10 -11.78
C LEU A 166 -15.43 2.28 -10.28
N ALA A 167 -14.23 2.74 -9.92
CA ALA A 167 -13.88 3.04 -8.54
C ALA A 167 -14.82 4.10 -7.92
N ALA A 168 -15.21 5.12 -8.69
CA ALA A 168 -16.18 6.15 -8.25
C ALA A 168 -17.53 5.53 -7.91
N ILE A 169 -18.07 4.68 -8.79
CA ILE A 169 -19.35 3.99 -8.56
C ILE A 169 -19.27 3.12 -7.32
N VAL A 170 -18.22 2.29 -7.21
CA VAL A 170 -18.05 1.37 -6.07
C VAL A 170 -17.83 2.14 -4.76
N SER A 171 -17.14 3.30 -4.81
CA SER A 171 -16.96 4.18 -3.66
C SER A 171 -18.30 4.73 -3.15
N VAL A 172 -19.16 5.20 -4.05
CA VAL A 172 -20.52 5.65 -3.68
C VAL A 172 -21.34 4.48 -3.10
N ILE A 173 -21.24 3.29 -3.70
CA ILE A 173 -21.92 2.08 -3.18
C ILE A 173 -21.42 1.77 -1.76
N LEU A 174 -20.11 1.77 -1.51
CA LEU A 174 -19.56 1.57 -0.17
C LEU A 174 -20.02 2.66 0.80
N GLY A 175 -20.05 3.91 0.36
CA GLY A 175 -20.55 5.04 1.15
C GLY A 175 -21.99 4.83 1.60
N ILE A 176 -22.89 4.49 0.67
CA ILE A 176 -24.31 4.19 0.99
C ILE A 176 -24.41 2.94 1.88
N PHE A 177 -23.67 1.89 1.57
CA PHE A 177 -23.62 0.65 2.34
C PHE A 177 -23.16 0.89 3.79
N SER A 178 -22.24 1.82 3.99
CA SER A 178 -21.66 2.13 5.32
C SER A 178 -22.71 2.60 6.32
N PHE A 179 -23.80 3.24 5.89
CA PHE A 179 -24.92 3.55 6.79
C PHE A 179 -25.63 2.31 7.35
N SER A 180 -25.45 1.13 6.73
CA SER A 180 -26.00 -0.13 7.22
C SER A 180 -25.07 -0.88 8.19
N LEU A 181 -23.81 -0.43 8.34
CA LEU A 181 -22.83 -1.05 9.23
C LEU A 181 -23.25 -0.94 10.71
N PRO A 182 -22.70 -1.79 11.58
CA PRO A 182 -22.95 -1.67 13.01
C PRO A 182 -22.49 -0.32 13.54
N LYS A 183 -23.30 0.29 14.41
CA LYS A 183 -22.96 1.55 15.07
C LYS A 183 -21.63 1.48 15.79
N THR A 184 -20.76 2.41 15.51
CA THR A 184 -19.42 2.52 16.08
C THR A 184 -19.23 3.93 16.63
N PRO A 185 -19.87 4.25 17.79
CA PRO A 185 -19.87 5.58 18.35
C PRO A 185 -18.45 6.01 18.79
N PRO A 186 -18.18 7.33 18.85
CA PRO A 186 -16.89 7.85 19.33
C PRO A 186 -16.62 7.40 20.78
N LYS A 187 -15.36 7.35 21.16
CA LYS A 187 -14.91 6.89 22.50
C LYS A 187 -15.36 7.79 23.68
N GLY A 188 -16.12 8.85 23.40
CA GLY A 188 -16.77 9.74 24.37
C GLY A 188 -16.07 11.07 24.60
N LYS A 189 -16.87 12.10 24.88
CA LYS A 189 -16.41 13.48 25.15
C LYS A 189 -15.54 13.62 26.43
N ASN A 190 -15.49 12.60 27.28
CA ASN A 190 -14.79 12.62 28.57
C ASN A 190 -13.37 12.04 28.53
N SER A 191 -12.92 11.50 27.39
CA SER A 191 -11.50 11.22 27.22
C SER A 191 -10.79 12.55 26.94
N SER A 192 -9.77 12.87 27.75
CA SER A 192 -8.85 13.97 27.46
C SER A 192 -8.46 13.96 25.98
N SER A 193 -8.45 15.13 25.35
CA SER A 193 -8.00 15.24 23.94
C SER A 193 -6.66 14.55 23.84
N PRO A 194 -6.48 13.56 22.94
CA PRO A 194 -5.14 13.06 22.69
C PRO A 194 -4.29 14.27 22.30
N SER A 195 -3.17 14.45 22.97
CA SER A 195 -2.22 15.50 22.64
C SER A 195 -1.71 15.28 21.21
N LEU A 196 -1.28 16.32 20.53
CA LEU A 196 -0.60 16.17 19.22
C LEU A 196 0.52 15.12 19.29
N LYS A 197 1.16 15.01 20.46
CA LYS A 197 2.19 14.02 20.75
C LYS A 197 1.65 12.58 20.72
N GLU A 198 0.47 12.33 21.25
CA GLU A 198 -0.20 11.03 21.23
C GLU A 198 -0.73 10.70 19.84
N ILE A 199 -1.32 11.67 19.14
CA ILE A 199 -1.81 11.51 17.76
C ILE A 199 -0.68 11.11 16.80
N LEU A 200 0.48 11.77 16.93
CA LEU A 200 1.67 11.50 16.12
C LEU A 200 2.45 10.27 16.59
N GLY A 201 2.05 9.65 17.71
CA GLY A 201 2.77 8.51 18.26
C GLY A 201 4.19 8.87 18.73
N LEU A 202 4.44 10.15 19.10
CA LEU A 202 5.78 10.62 19.45
C LEU A 202 6.36 9.91 20.69
N ASP A 203 5.52 9.31 21.53
CA ASP A 203 6.00 8.47 22.65
C ASP A 203 6.72 7.21 22.16
N ALA A 204 6.39 6.72 20.96
CA ALA A 204 7.10 5.61 20.32
C ALA A 204 8.50 6.00 19.83
N LEU A 205 8.83 7.30 19.70
CA LEU A 205 10.19 7.75 19.36
C LEU A 205 11.23 7.23 20.36
N LYS A 206 10.84 6.92 21.60
CA LYS A 206 11.71 6.30 22.59
C LYS A 206 12.27 4.94 22.12
N LEU A 207 11.58 4.24 21.23
CA LEU A 207 12.06 2.98 20.67
C LEU A 207 13.32 3.19 19.81
N LEU A 208 13.50 4.38 19.23
CA LEU A 208 14.69 4.74 18.46
C LEU A 208 15.96 4.85 19.30
N ASN A 209 15.86 4.87 20.64
CA ASN A 209 17.01 4.78 21.55
C ASN A 209 17.61 3.36 21.56
N ASP A 210 16.84 2.34 21.18
CA ASP A 210 17.38 1.00 20.92
C ASP A 210 18.04 0.98 19.53
N SER A 211 19.35 0.78 19.51
CA SER A 211 20.14 0.80 18.27
C SER A 211 19.67 -0.23 17.24
N LYS A 212 19.17 -1.40 17.66
CA LYS A 212 18.66 -2.42 16.75
C LYS A 212 17.35 -1.98 16.10
N TYR A 213 16.45 -1.40 16.91
CA TYR A 213 15.20 -0.85 16.38
C TYR A 213 15.45 0.36 15.47
N LEU A 214 16.41 1.23 15.81
CA LEU A 214 16.78 2.37 14.99
C LEU A 214 17.31 1.91 13.61
N ILE A 215 18.19 0.90 13.57
CA ILE A 215 18.70 0.35 12.31
C ILE A 215 17.55 -0.22 11.47
N PHE A 216 16.65 -0.99 12.09
CA PHE A 216 15.46 -1.50 11.41
C PHE A 216 14.56 -0.37 10.88
N PHE A 217 14.32 0.66 11.69
CA PHE A 217 13.50 1.81 11.33
C PHE A 217 14.06 2.58 10.13
N ILE A 218 15.37 2.88 10.14
CA ILE A 218 16.05 3.51 9.00
C ILE A 218 16.00 2.61 7.77
N SER A 219 16.24 1.32 7.94
CA SER A 219 16.16 0.35 6.85
C SER A 219 14.76 0.27 6.25
N SER A 220 13.71 0.46 7.06
CA SER A 220 12.32 0.48 6.59
C SER A 220 12.03 1.70 5.72
N ILE A 221 12.56 2.87 6.07
CA ILE A 221 12.49 4.07 5.22
C ILE A 221 13.23 3.81 3.90
N LEU A 222 14.46 3.30 3.97
CA LEU A 222 15.29 3.10 2.80
C LEU A 222 14.70 2.06 1.83
N ILE A 223 14.19 0.92 2.33
CA ILE A 223 13.63 -0.14 1.46
C ILE A 223 12.28 0.27 0.85
N SER A 224 11.59 1.25 1.43
CA SER A 224 10.36 1.79 0.85
C SER A 224 10.61 2.65 -0.40
N ILE A 225 11.85 3.11 -0.58
CA ILE A 225 12.24 3.84 -1.79
C ILE A 225 12.15 2.94 -3.04
N PRO A 226 12.81 1.77 -3.11
CA PRO A 226 12.61 0.83 -4.21
C PRO A 226 11.17 0.34 -4.33
N LEU A 227 10.43 0.15 -3.24
CA LEU A 227 9.01 -0.22 -3.31
C LEU A 227 8.19 0.80 -4.11
N SER A 228 8.52 2.10 -4.02
CA SER A 228 7.82 3.16 -4.76
C SER A 228 7.98 3.02 -6.27
N PHE A 229 9.17 2.61 -6.75
CA PHE A 229 9.38 2.29 -8.17
C PHE A 229 8.43 1.20 -8.65
N TYR A 230 8.23 0.16 -7.83
CA TYR A 230 7.27 -0.89 -8.21
C TYR A 230 5.86 -0.38 -8.37
N TYR A 231 5.38 0.46 -7.45
CA TYR A 231 4.02 0.98 -7.54
C TYR A 231 3.85 1.98 -8.68
N ALA A 232 4.84 2.86 -8.92
CA ALA A 232 4.73 3.88 -9.95
C ALA A 232 4.91 3.30 -11.36
N ASP A 233 5.89 2.40 -11.52
CA ASP A 233 6.43 2.10 -12.84
C ASP A 233 6.10 0.69 -13.33
N ALA A 234 5.81 -0.29 -12.44
CA ALA A 234 5.74 -1.70 -12.86
C ALA A 234 4.62 -1.98 -13.87
N ASN A 235 3.44 -1.39 -13.72
CA ASN A 235 2.37 -1.60 -14.69
C ASN A 235 2.66 -0.90 -16.02
N LEU A 236 3.18 0.32 -15.99
CA LEU A 236 3.61 1.05 -17.18
C LEU A 236 4.70 0.27 -17.93
N PHE A 237 5.72 -0.19 -17.21
CA PHE A 237 6.80 -1.03 -17.73
C PHE A 237 6.26 -2.27 -18.49
N LEU A 238 5.38 -3.04 -17.83
CA LEU A 238 4.84 -4.26 -18.43
C LEU A 238 3.99 -3.97 -19.67
N ASN A 239 3.23 -2.87 -19.65
CA ASN A 239 2.44 -2.43 -20.81
C ASN A 239 3.36 -1.97 -21.98
N GLU A 240 4.42 -1.20 -21.71
CA GLU A 240 5.38 -0.79 -22.74
C GLU A 240 6.17 -1.97 -23.34
N LEU A 241 6.43 -3.02 -22.55
CA LEU A 241 6.98 -4.28 -23.07
C LEU A 241 5.99 -5.09 -23.90
N GLY A 242 4.73 -4.67 -24.01
CA GLY A 242 3.67 -5.39 -24.73
C GLY A 242 3.12 -6.59 -23.98
N MET A 243 3.22 -6.63 -22.63
CA MET A 243 2.60 -7.68 -21.83
C MET A 243 1.08 -7.54 -21.83
N ALA A 244 0.41 -8.53 -22.41
CA ALA A 244 -1.04 -8.57 -22.37
C ALA A 244 -1.57 -8.72 -20.94
N ASN A 245 -2.60 -7.94 -20.58
CA ASN A 245 -3.26 -8.02 -19.27
C ASN A 245 -2.30 -7.81 -18.07
N ALA A 246 -1.44 -6.83 -18.15
CA ALA A 246 -0.40 -6.57 -17.15
C ALA A 246 -0.94 -6.45 -15.70
N ALA A 247 -2.03 -5.70 -15.46
CA ALA A 247 -2.64 -5.59 -14.14
C ALA A 247 -3.17 -6.93 -13.63
N GLY A 248 -3.74 -7.76 -14.52
CA GLY A 248 -4.16 -9.12 -14.20
C GLY A 248 -2.98 -10.03 -13.83
N VAL A 249 -1.88 -9.95 -14.57
CA VAL A 249 -0.64 -10.70 -14.27
C VAL A 249 -0.04 -10.23 -12.95
N MET A 250 -0.06 -8.94 -12.65
CA MET A 250 0.44 -8.40 -11.37
C MET A 250 -0.32 -8.94 -10.16
N THR A 251 -1.56 -9.44 -10.32
CA THR A 251 -2.30 -10.08 -9.20
C THR A 251 -1.60 -11.34 -8.66
N LEU A 252 -0.71 -11.98 -9.45
CA LEU A 252 0.14 -13.07 -8.96
C LEU A 252 1.01 -12.66 -7.77
N GLY A 253 1.36 -11.37 -7.69
CA GLY A 253 2.08 -10.81 -6.54
C GLY A 253 1.26 -10.88 -5.26
N GLN A 254 -0.01 -10.48 -5.30
CA GLN A 254 -0.92 -10.52 -4.14
C GLN A 254 -1.29 -11.96 -3.76
N ILE A 255 -1.44 -12.85 -4.76
CA ILE A 255 -1.65 -14.28 -4.49
C ILE A 255 -0.42 -14.87 -3.78
N SER A 256 0.79 -14.51 -4.21
CA SER A 256 2.03 -14.96 -3.56
C SER A 256 2.13 -14.41 -2.12
N GLU A 257 1.75 -13.16 -1.86
CA GLU A 257 1.66 -12.58 -0.52
C GLU A 257 0.74 -13.41 0.37
N ALA A 258 -0.46 -13.76 -0.11
CA ALA A 258 -1.39 -14.61 0.64
C ALA A 258 -0.82 -16.01 0.97
N LEU A 259 0.11 -16.54 0.18
CA LEU A 259 0.79 -17.81 0.44
C LEU A 259 1.99 -17.65 1.39
N PHE A 260 2.83 -16.63 1.17
CA PHE A 260 4.05 -16.44 1.97
C PHE A 260 3.76 -15.98 3.40
N ILE A 261 2.67 -15.24 3.64
CA ILE A 261 2.25 -14.87 4.99
C ILE A 261 1.95 -16.10 5.86
N LEU A 262 1.48 -17.21 5.27
CA LEU A 262 1.26 -18.48 5.98
C LEU A 262 2.57 -19.16 6.36
N LEU A 263 3.65 -18.98 5.60
CA LEU A 263 4.97 -19.53 5.86
C LEU A 263 5.79 -18.69 6.83
N LEU A 264 5.43 -17.41 6.98
CA LEU A 264 6.17 -16.43 7.76
C LEU A 264 6.41 -16.86 9.23
N PRO A 265 5.43 -17.37 10.00
CA PRO A 265 5.67 -17.80 11.39
C PRO A 265 6.70 -18.93 11.50
N VAL A 266 6.66 -19.88 10.55
CA VAL A 266 7.62 -21.00 10.51
C VAL A 266 9.03 -20.47 10.23
N PHE A 267 9.15 -19.52 9.30
CA PHE A 267 10.43 -18.95 8.91
C PHE A 267 11.03 -18.09 10.05
N LEU A 268 10.22 -17.25 10.68
CA LEU A 268 10.62 -16.44 11.84
C LEU A 268 11.09 -17.32 13.02
N LYS A 269 10.37 -18.39 13.32
CA LYS A 269 10.73 -19.32 14.39
C LYS A 269 12.04 -20.04 14.11
N LYS A 270 12.29 -20.44 12.85
CA LYS A 270 13.47 -21.23 12.47
C LYS A 270 14.73 -20.37 12.28
N TYR A 271 14.60 -19.20 11.65
CA TYR A 271 15.74 -18.39 11.21
C TYR A 271 15.88 -17.06 11.96
N GLY A 272 14.85 -16.64 12.70
CA GLY A 272 14.83 -15.42 13.47
C GLY A 272 14.60 -14.17 12.63
N ILE A 273 14.45 -13.03 13.32
CA ILE A 273 14.03 -11.74 12.70
C ILE A 273 15.08 -11.19 11.73
N LYS A 274 16.38 -11.24 12.07
CA LYS A 274 17.45 -10.72 11.20
C LYS A 274 17.43 -11.38 9.82
N THR A 275 17.39 -12.71 9.81
CA THR A 275 17.42 -13.49 8.56
C THR A 275 16.15 -13.25 7.75
N THR A 276 15.00 -13.17 8.40
CA THR A 276 13.71 -12.92 7.74
C THR A 276 13.70 -11.58 7.03
N LEU A 277 14.06 -10.51 7.75
CA LEU A 277 14.15 -9.16 7.16
C LEU A 277 15.17 -9.10 6.01
N ALA A 278 16.33 -9.73 6.19
CA ALA A 278 17.39 -9.78 5.18
C ALA A 278 16.93 -10.51 3.89
N VAL A 279 16.21 -11.61 4.02
CA VAL A 279 15.63 -12.33 2.86
C VAL A 279 14.62 -11.47 2.12
N GLY A 280 13.76 -10.73 2.82
CA GLY A 280 12.85 -9.77 2.22
C GLY A 280 13.58 -8.67 1.43
N MET A 281 14.64 -8.09 2.02
CA MET A 281 15.49 -7.08 1.34
C MET A 281 16.20 -7.63 0.11
N PHE A 282 16.78 -8.83 0.21
CA PHE A 282 17.42 -9.49 -0.92
C PHE A 282 16.42 -9.80 -2.05
N ALA A 283 15.22 -10.24 -1.69
CA ALA A 283 14.15 -10.46 -2.67
C ALA A 283 13.79 -9.17 -3.43
N TRP A 284 13.80 -7.99 -2.77
CA TRP A 284 13.65 -6.70 -3.44
C TRP A 284 14.73 -6.47 -4.48
N ALA A 285 16.00 -6.64 -4.14
CA ALA A 285 17.10 -6.47 -5.08
C ALA A 285 16.99 -7.45 -6.25
N LEU A 286 16.77 -8.74 -5.97
CA LEU A 286 16.61 -9.77 -6.99
C LEU A 286 15.45 -9.48 -7.95
N ARG A 287 14.32 -9.03 -7.41
CA ARG A 287 13.14 -8.67 -8.19
C ARG A 287 13.45 -7.62 -9.26
N TYR A 288 14.16 -6.56 -8.90
CA TYR A 288 14.50 -5.50 -9.85
C TYR A 288 15.57 -5.92 -10.84
N VAL A 289 16.50 -6.80 -10.46
CA VAL A 289 17.41 -7.44 -11.43
C VAL A 289 16.61 -8.24 -12.45
N LEU A 290 15.62 -9.01 -12.02
CA LEU A 290 14.75 -9.77 -12.92
C LEU A 290 13.95 -8.87 -13.86
N PHE A 291 13.47 -7.71 -13.39
CA PHE A 291 12.79 -6.73 -14.24
C PHE A 291 13.74 -6.05 -15.22
N ALA A 292 14.97 -5.75 -14.79
CA ALA A 292 15.98 -5.11 -15.66
C ALA A 292 16.38 -5.97 -16.87
N PHE A 293 16.35 -7.30 -16.72
CA PHE A 293 16.75 -8.25 -17.76
C PHE A 293 15.59 -9.08 -18.33
N GLY A 294 14.37 -8.90 -17.83
CA GLY A 294 13.17 -9.59 -18.31
C GLY A 294 12.61 -8.95 -19.59
N ASP A 295 12.02 -9.78 -20.43
CA ASP A 295 11.30 -9.35 -21.64
C ASP A 295 10.02 -10.20 -21.83
N THR A 296 9.18 -9.82 -22.79
CA THR A 296 7.96 -10.57 -23.12
C THR A 296 8.21 -11.76 -24.07
N GLY A 297 9.46 -12.03 -24.44
CA GLY A 297 9.90 -13.16 -25.26
C GLY A 297 10.49 -14.29 -24.42
N SER A 298 11.77 -14.62 -24.67
CA SER A 298 12.49 -15.74 -24.01
C SER A 298 12.67 -15.56 -22.51
N ASN A 299 12.72 -14.32 -22.00
CA ASN A 299 12.94 -14.01 -20.62
C ASN A 299 11.64 -13.61 -19.85
N ILE A 300 10.47 -13.94 -20.38
CA ILE A 300 9.19 -13.67 -19.71
C ILE A 300 9.11 -14.27 -18.30
N TRP A 301 9.79 -15.39 -18.08
CA TRP A 301 9.87 -16.03 -16.77
C TRP A 301 10.49 -15.11 -15.71
N MET A 302 11.42 -14.22 -16.09
CA MET A 302 12.01 -13.24 -15.18
C MET A 302 10.97 -12.24 -14.70
N LEU A 303 10.12 -11.74 -15.61
CA LEU A 303 9.02 -10.83 -15.26
C LEU A 303 8.04 -11.51 -14.30
N ILE A 304 7.58 -12.73 -14.65
CA ILE A 304 6.62 -13.49 -13.82
C ILE A 304 7.22 -13.81 -12.45
N PHE A 305 8.47 -14.28 -12.39
CA PHE A 305 9.12 -14.59 -11.12
C PHE A 305 9.37 -13.32 -10.31
N GLY A 306 9.76 -12.21 -10.94
CA GLY A 306 9.87 -10.90 -10.29
C GLY A 306 8.55 -10.42 -9.68
N ILE A 307 7.42 -10.65 -10.35
CA ILE A 307 6.08 -10.37 -9.81
C ILE A 307 5.77 -11.28 -8.60
N ILE A 308 6.01 -12.59 -8.71
CA ILE A 308 5.74 -13.56 -7.64
C ILE A 308 6.60 -13.29 -6.39
N LEU A 309 7.82 -12.78 -6.55
CA LEU A 309 8.66 -12.38 -5.40
C LEU A 309 8.00 -11.32 -4.50
N HIS A 310 6.90 -10.69 -4.94
CA HIS A 310 6.20 -9.68 -4.14
C HIS A 310 5.84 -10.17 -2.73
N GLY A 311 5.33 -11.38 -2.60
CA GLY A 311 4.98 -11.95 -1.30
C GLY A 311 6.22 -12.08 -0.37
N VAL A 312 7.35 -12.55 -0.89
CA VAL A 312 8.60 -12.61 -0.09
C VAL A 312 9.06 -11.20 0.27
N CYS A 313 9.08 -10.26 -0.68
CA CYS A 313 9.48 -8.89 -0.45
C CYS A 313 8.65 -8.24 0.66
N TYR A 314 7.33 -8.37 0.57
CA TYR A 314 6.39 -7.66 1.43
C TYR A 314 6.28 -8.33 2.81
N ASP A 315 6.01 -9.62 2.85
CA ASP A 315 5.76 -10.33 4.11
C ASP A 315 7.02 -10.46 4.97
N PHE A 316 8.14 -10.83 4.33
CA PHE A 316 9.37 -11.08 5.09
C PHE A 316 10.03 -9.80 5.55
N PHE A 317 9.73 -8.64 4.93
CA PHE A 317 10.23 -7.37 5.42
C PHE A 317 9.17 -6.58 6.18
N PHE A 318 8.05 -6.20 5.54
CA PHE A 318 7.09 -5.28 6.16
C PHE A 318 6.21 -5.96 7.21
N VAL A 319 5.66 -7.14 6.93
CA VAL A 319 4.83 -7.84 7.93
C VAL A 319 5.68 -8.29 9.12
N SER A 320 6.87 -8.85 8.87
CA SER A 320 7.83 -9.18 9.94
C SER A 320 8.27 -7.96 10.72
N GLY A 321 8.43 -6.82 10.05
CA GLY A 321 8.75 -5.55 10.67
C GLY A 321 7.66 -5.04 11.59
N GLN A 322 6.39 -5.22 11.23
CA GLN A 322 5.26 -4.91 12.11
C GLN A 322 5.25 -5.80 13.36
N ILE A 323 5.49 -7.10 13.20
CA ILE A 323 5.62 -8.04 14.32
C ILE A 323 6.78 -7.63 15.23
N TYR A 324 7.94 -7.30 14.66
CA TYR A 324 9.10 -6.82 15.40
C TYR A 324 8.82 -5.50 16.14
N THR A 325 8.11 -4.59 15.50
CA THR A 325 7.68 -3.32 16.10
C THR A 325 6.77 -3.56 17.30
N ASP A 326 5.80 -4.46 17.20
CA ASP A 326 4.92 -4.85 18.31
C ASP A 326 5.68 -5.43 19.50
N PHE A 327 6.64 -6.32 19.21
CA PHE A 327 7.52 -6.91 20.22
C PHE A 327 8.33 -5.84 20.97
N LYS A 328 8.92 -4.88 20.24
CA LYS A 328 9.71 -3.80 20.85
C LYS A 328 8.89 -2.79 21.61
N ALA A 329 7.69 -2.49 21.17
CA ALA A 329 6.81 -1.51 21.79
C ALA A 329 6.17 -2.01 23.08
N GLY A 330 5.93 -3.31 23.20
CA GLY A 330 5.12 -3.89 24.26
C GLY A 330 3.68 -3.34 24.24
N GLU A 331 2.84 -3.81 25.13
CA GLU A 331 1.41 -3.45 25.16
C GLU A 331 1.15 -1.93 25.29
N LYS A 332 2.02 -1.21 26.00
CA LYS A 332 1.82 0.21 26.29
C LYS A 332 1.94 1.13 25.07
N TYR A 333 2.85 0.83 24.14
CA TYR A 333 3.17 1.71 23.01
C TYR A 333 2.84 1.10 21.64
N LYS A 334 2.18 -0.05 21.61
CA LYS A 334 1.92 -0.84 20.40
C LYS A 334 1.30 -0.01 19.27
N SER A 335 0.18 0.65 19.53
CA SER A 335 -0.50 1.46 18.50
C SER A 335 0.34 2.65 18.02
N ALA A 336 1.04 3.32 18.95
CA ALA A 336 1.90 4.46 18.62
C ALA A 336 3.11 4.01 17.77
N ALA A 337 3.69 2.84 18.08
CA ALA A 337 4.81 2.28 17.34
C ALA A 337 4.41 1.83 15.93
N GLN A 338 3.21 1.22 15.78
CA GLN A 338 2.67 0.89 14.46
C GLN A 338 2.39 2.15 13.62
N GLY A 339 1.89 3.22 14.25
CA GLY A 339 1.75 4.52 13.59
C GLY A 339 3.10 5.10 13.16
N LEU A 340 4.12 5.01 14.01
CA LEU A 340 5.47 5.49 13.70
C LEU A 340 6.12 4.74 12.53
N ILE A 341 6.02 3.40 12.48
CA ILE A 341 6.57 2.63 11.36
C ILE A 341 5.76 2.85 10.07
N THR A 342 4.45 3.03 10.17
CA THR A 342 3.60 3.39 9.02
C THR A 342 4.00 4.76 8.46
N LEU A 343 4.23 5.75 9.32
CA LEU A 343 4.74 7.06 8.89
C LEU A 343 6.12 6.95 8.24
N ALA A 344 7.01 6.12 8.77
CA ALA A 344 8.34 5.90 8.19
C ALA A 344 8.25 5.30 6.76
N VAL A 345 7.41 4.26 6.59
CA VAL A 345 7.26 3.52 5.33
C VAL A 345 6.44 4.32 4.32
N TYR A 346 5.14 4.52 4.61
CA TYR A 346 4.19 5.12 3.67
C TYR A 346 4.28 6.64 3.60
N GLY A 347 4.67 7.30 4.69
CA GLY A 347 4.89 8.74 4.71
C GLY A 347 6.26 9.11 4.12
N ILE A 348 7.34 8.90 4.88
CA ILE A 348 8.67 9.43 4.53
C ILE A 348 9.32 8.63 3.39
N GLY A 349 9.38 7.30 3.53
CA GLY A 349 10.10 6.44 2.59
C GLY A 349 9.49 6.48 1.19
N MET A 350 8.18 6.30 1.09
CA MET A 350 7.49 6.35 -0.21
C MET A 350 7.44 7.75 -0.81
N LEU A 351 7.32 8.82 0.01
CA LEU A 351 7.36 10.19 -0.50
C LEU A 351 8.67 10.47 -1.22
N ILE A 352 9.80 10.09 -0.61
CA ILE A 352 11.13 10.20 -1.25
C ILE A 352 11.18 9.28 -2.47
N GLY A 353 10.68 8.05 -2.33
CA GLY A 353 10.75 7.02 -3.36
C GLY A 353 9.98 7.39 -4.63
N PHE A 354 8.76 7.89 -4.53
CA PHE A 354 7.96 8.30 -5.69
C PHE A 354 8.59 9.47 -6.45
N ARG A 355 9.17 10.44 -5.73
CA ARG A 355 9.91 11.53 -6.36
C ARG A 355 11.15 11.05 -7.09
N LEU A 356 11.88 10.09 -6.51
CA LEU A 356 13.07 9.52 -7.14
C LEU A 356 12.67 8.66 -8.34
N ALA A 357 11.63 7.81 -8.22
CA ALA A 357 11.12 7.00 -9.31
C ALA A 357 10.77 7.87 -10.51
N GLY A 358 9.93 8.88 -10.34
CA GLY A 358 9.54 9.77 -11.42
C GLY A 358 10.71 10.47 -12.09
N ARG A 359 11.70 10.97 -11.33
CA ARG A 359 12.90 11.60 -11.90
C ARG A 359 13.76 10.61 -12.66
N VAL A 360 13.92 9.40 -12.16
CA VAL A 360 14.70 8.35 -12.84
C VAL A 360 14.01 7.97 -14.15
N THR A 361 12.70 7.81 -14.14
CA THR A 361 11.91 7.50 -15.33
C THR A 361 12.07 8.61 -16.40
N ASP A 362 12.06 9.89 -16.01
CA ASP A 362 12.33 11.00 -16.94
C ASP A 362 13.75 10.98 -17.50
N ILE A 363 14.78 10.68 -16.69
CA ILE A 363 16.18 10.65 -17.12
C ILE A 363 16.41 9.57 -18.20
N TYR A 364 15.73 8.46 -18.08
CA TYR A 364 15.85 7.33 -19.00
C TYR A 364 14.70 7.23 -20.01
N ALA A 365 13.94 8.32 -20.19
CA ALA A 365 12.97 8.42 -21.26
C ALA A 365 13.67 8.42 -22.63
N ILE A 366 13.11 7.67 -23.58
CA ILE A 366 13.59 7.58 -24.97
C ILE A 366 12.43 7.84 -25.92
N GLU A 367 12.70 7.98 -27.22
CA GLU A 367 11.63 8.14 -28.20
C GLU A 367 10.73 6.89 -28.21
N GLY A 368 9.45 7.10 -27.89
CA GLY A 368 8.44 6.02 -27.87
C GLY A 368 8.36 5.18 -26.59
N GLY A 369 9.05 5.56 -25.50
CA GLY A 369 8.96 4.86 -24.21
C GLY A 369 10.14 5.14 -23.29
N HIS A 370 10.62 4.09 -22.60
CA HIS A 370 11.66 4.21 -21.57
C HIS A 370 12.72 3.13 -21.69
N ASN A 371 13.96 3.44 -21.25
CA ASN A 371 15.01 2.44 -21.07
C ASN A 371 14.83 1.71 -19.72
N TRP A 372 13.94 0.74 -19.72
CA TRP A 372 13.53 0.04 -18.51
C TRP A 372 14.66 -0.74 -17.82
N SER A 373 15.63 -1.23 -18.58
CA SER A 373 16.78 -1.92 -17.98
C SER A 373 17.58 -1.00 -17.06
N GLU A 374 17.83 0.23 -17.47
CA GLU A 374 18.53 1.22 -16.64
C GLU A 374 17.66 1.68 -15.46
N ILE A 375 16.36 1.92 -15.69
CA ILE A 375 15.40 2.32 -14.64
C ILE A 375 15.38 1.28 -13.52
N TRP A 376 15.23 -0.01 -13.84
CA TRP A 376 15.17 -1.06 -12.83
C TRP A 376 16.51 -1.39 -12.17
N THR A 377 17.62 -1.11 -12.84
CA THR A 377 18.98 -1.31 -12.27
C THR A 377 19.21 -0.38 -11.06
N ILE A 378 18.65 0.82 -11.07
CA ILE A 378 18.82 1.78 -9.95
C ILE A 378 18.22 1.26 -8.65
N PRO A 379 16.90 0.92 -8.55
CA PRO A 379 16.33 0.36 -7.33
C PRO A 379 16.94 -1.02 -6.99
N ALA A 380 17.43 -1.80 -7.96
CA ALA A 380 18.11 -3.07 -7.71
C ALA A 380 19.41 -2.84 -6.92
N ILE A 381 20.27 -1.94 -7.40
CA ILE A 381 21.52 -1.59 -6.71
C ILE A 381 21.22 -0.97 -5.35
N PHE A 382 20.28 -0.04 -5.29
CA PHE A 382 19.91 0.62 -4.03
C PHE A 382 19.43 -0.40 -2.98
N ALA A 383 18.50 -1.27 -3.33
CA ALA A 383 18.00 -2.31 -2.43
C ALA A 383 19.11 -3.28 -1.99
N PHE A 384 20.03 -3.63 -2.91
CA PHE A 384 21.17 -4.49 -2.59
C PHE A 384 22.15 -3.82 -1.62
N VAL A 385 22.44 -2.54 -1.79
CA VAL A 385 23.28 -1.77 -0.86
C VAL A 385 22.64 -1.71 0.53
N VAL A 386 21.34 -1.41 0.60
CA VAL A 386 20.58 -1.40 1.88
C VAL A 386 20.64 -2.79 2.55
N PHE A 387 20.46 -3.85 1.77
CA PHE A 387 20.57 -5.23 2.26
C PHE A 387 21.96 -5.53 2.85
N ILE A 388 23.05 -5.18 2.16
CA ILE A 388 24.41 -5.42 2.63
C ILE A 388 24.68 -4.61 3.92
N LEU A 389 24.32 -3.32 3.94
CA LEU A 389 24.47 -2.47 5.13
C LEU A 389 23.69 -3.05 6.32
N PHE A 390 22.45 -3.50 6.09
CA PHE A 390 21.64 -4.14 7.12
C PHE A 390 22.32 -5.40 7.70
N ILE A 391 22.82 -6.29 6.86
CA ILE A 391 23.50 -7.52 7.32
C ILE A 391 24.72 -7.21 8.19
N ILE A 392 25.51 -6.18 7.80
CA ILE A 392 26.74 -5.81 8.51
C ILE A 392 26.41 -5.14 9.86
N ILE A 393 25.44 -4.20 9.87
CA ILE A 393 25.23 -3.31 11.01
C ILE A 393 24.21 -3.92 11.99
N TYR A 394 23.15 -4.61 11.51
CA TYR A 394 22.09 -5.14 12.36
C TYR A 394 22.57 -6.38 13.13
N LYS A 395 22.59 -6.29 14.46
CA LYS A 395 22.91 -7.41 15.34
C LYS A 395 21.67 -8.27 15.58
N ASN A 396 21.83 -9.58 15.49
CA ASN A 396 20.73 -10.51 15.71
C ASN A 396 20.10 -10.36 17.10
N GLU A 397 18.80 -10.56 17.16
CA GLU A 397 18.00 -10.49 18.38
C GLU A 397 17.01 -11.66 18.40
N LYS A 398 16.89 -12.30 19.55
CA LYS A 398 15.83 -13.31 19.75
C LYS A 398 14.53 -12.58 20.05
N ILE A 399 13.50 -12.85 19.28
CA ILE A 399 12.14 -12.43 19.56
C ILE A 399 11.34 -13.68 19.95
N GLU A 400 10.59 -13.59 21.03
CA GLU A 400 9.62 -14.61 21.42
C GLU A 400 8.33 -14.33 20.63
N ILE A 401 7.95 -15.27 19.75
CA ILE A 401 6.77 -15.21 18.89
C ILE A 401 5.76 -16.24 19.37
#